data_f6d3d4f33c91adad913bf2a2959148d8
#
_entry.id   f6d3d4f33c91adad913bf2a2959148d8
#
_cell.length_a   1.000
_cell.length_b   1.000
_cell.length_c   1.000
_cell.angle_alpha   90.00
_cell.angle_beta   90.00
_cell.angle_gamma   90.00
#
_symmetry.space_group_name_H-M   'P 1'
#
loop_
_entity.id
_entity.type
_entity.pdbx_description
1 polymer ?
#
loop_
_entity_poly.entity_id
_entity_poly.type
_entity_poly.pdbx_seq_one_letter_code
_entity_poly.pdbx_strand_id
1 'polypeptide(L)'
;LCEEVISGAAKALLDGDSGLRETVLAAERDINQKERDIESLCMKLLLQQQPVARDLRTISSALKMISDMERIGDQAADIAEITRDIADNSIKDLVPIGDMAWATIKMVTDSVDSFVRKDLGLAEAVISSDDVVDDLFLQVREELIRRIGMGDSGEVCIDLLMIAKYLERI
;
A
#
# COMPACT_ATOMS: atom_id res chain seq x y z
N LEU A 1 -1.00 -8.86 -7.05
CA LEU A 1 -0.08 -7.77 -7.42
C LEU A 1 0.04 -6.73 -6.29
N CYS A 2 -1.03 -6.04 -5.84
CA CYS A 2 -0.93 -5.03 -4.78
C CYS A 2 -0.29 -5.57 -3.50
N GLU A 3 -0.72 -6.73 -3.00
CA GLU A 3 -0.10 -7.41 -1.85
C GLU A 3 1.39 -7.71 -2.08
N GLU A 4 1.75 -8.18 -3.28
CA GLU A 4 3.13 -8.50 -3.65
C GLU A 4 4.02 -7.26 -3.70
N VAL A 5 3.54 -6.13 -4.22
CA VAL A 5 4.34 -4.90 -4.28
C VAL A 5 4.55 -4.30 -2.89
N ILE A 6 3.54 -4.29 -2.01
CA ILE A 6 3.69 -3.83 -0.63
C ILE A 6 4.67 -4.72 0.13
N SER A 7 4.49 -6.06 0.03
CA SER A 7 5.38 -7.03 0.67
C SER A 7 6.81 -6.93 0.14
N GLY A 8 6.98 -6.75 -1.17
CA GLY A 8 8.27 -6.57 -1.82
C GLY A 8 8.98 -5.31 -1.35
N ALA A 9 8.27 -4.18 -1.30
CA ALA A 9 8.81 -2.90 -0.83
C ALA A 9 9.23 -2.97 0.66
N ALA A 10 8.39 -3.57 1.51
CA ALA A 10 8.72 -3.75 2.93
C ALA A 10 9.93 -4.67 3.13
N LYS A 11 10.03 -5.78 2.39
CA LYS A 11 11.19 -6.68 2.44
C LYS A 11 12.45 -6.03 1.89
N ALA A 12 12.35 -5.24 0.80
CA ALA A 12 13.50 -4.49 0.29
C ALA A 12 14.10 -3.58 1.37
N LEU A 13 13.25 -2.96 2.20
CA LEU A 13 13.70 -2.18 3.35
C LEU A 13 14.32 -3.07 4.44
N LEU A 14 13.59 -4.08 4.91
CA LEU A 14 13.95 -4.85 6.10
C LEU A 14 15.17 -5.76 5.85
N ASP A 15 15.21 -6.40 4.69
CA ASP A 15 16.25 -7.36 4.32
C ASP A 15 17.43 -6.72 3.55
N GLY A 16 17.28 -5.47 3.07
CA GLY A 16 18.29 -4.77 2.27
C GLY A 16 18.47 -5.36 0.86
N ASP A 17 17.44 -6.06 0.33
CA ASP A 17 17.53 -6.74 -0.96
C ASP A 17 17.18 -5.79 -2.13
N SER A 18 18.21 -5.33 -2.82
CA SER A 18 18.06 -4.46 -4.00
C SER A 18 17.33 -5.11 -5.18
N GLY A 19 17.34 -6.45 -5.29
CA GLY A 19 16.63 -7.19 -6.34
C GLY A 19 15.11 -7.10 -6.18
N LEU A 20 14.63 -7.04 -4.94
CA LEU A 20 13.20 -6.86 -4.65
C LEU A 20 12.70 -5.50 -5.12
N ARG A 21 13.50 -4.45 -5.03
CA ARG A 21 13.13 -3.12 -5.54
C ARG A 21 12.80 -3.14 -7.04
N GLU A 22 13.65 -3.75 -7.85
CA GLU A 22 13.40 -3.85 -9.30
C GLU A 22 12.14 -4.66 -9.60
N THR A 23 11.89 -5.70 -8.81
CA THR A 23 10.67 -6.51 -8.90
C THR A 23 9.42 -5.69 -8.58
N VAL A 24 9.47 -4.85 -7.55
CA VAL A 24 8.36 -3.93 -7.17
C VAL A 24 8.08 -2.95 -8.30
N LEU A 25 9.12 -2.30 -8.85
CA LEU A 25 8.97 -1.35 -9.95
C LEU A 25 8.46 -1.99 -11.26
N ALA A 26 8.75 -3.28 -11.46
CA ALA A 26 8.18 -4.01 -12.59
C ALA A 26 6.70 -4.35 -12.36
N ALA A 27 6.35 -4.79 -11.16
CA ALA A 27 4.98 -5.15 -10.79
C ALA A 27 4.05 -3.93 -10.73
N GLU A 28 4.55 -2.75 -10.36
CA GLU A 28 3.82 -1.47 -10.43
C GLU A 28 3.35 -1.19 -11.88
N ARG A 29 4.22 -1.39 -12.88
CA ARG A 29 3.84 -1.23 -14.30
C ARG A 29 2.75 -2.20 -14.72
N ASP A 30 2.77 -3.42 -14.19
CA ASP A 30 1.72 -4.42 -14.43
C ASP A 30 0.39 -3.98 -13.79
N ILE A 31 0.42 -3.37 -12.59
CA ILE A 31 -0.75 -2.80 -11.94
C ILE A 31 -1.36 -1.70 -12.80
N ASN A 32 -0.55 -0.76 -13.30
CA ASN A 32 -0.98 0.33 -14.19
C ASN A 32 -1.57 -0.19 -15.51
N GLN A 33 -1.02 -1.28 -16.04
CA GLN A 33 -1.60 -1.90 -17.23
C GLN A 33 -2.95 -2.56 -16.91
N LYS A 34 -3.08 -3.23 -15.77
CA LYS A 34 -4.34 -3.85 -15.33
C LYS A 34 -5.43 -2.81 -15.04
N GLU A 35 -5.07 -1.69 -14.45
CA GLU A 35 -6.00 -0.57 -14.27
C GLU A 35 -6.60 -0.14 -15.60
N ARG A 36 -5.77 0.18 -16.61
CA ARG A 36 -6.23 0.56 -17.95
C ARG A 36 -7.09 -0.50 -18.63
N ASP A 37 -6.72 -1.78 -18.51
CA ASP A 37 -7.47 -2.88 -19.08
C ASP A 37 -8.87 -3.01 -18.46
N ILE A 38 -8.97 -2.87 -17.12
CA ILE A 38 -10.24 -2.96 -16.39
C ILE A 38 -11.10 -1.72 -16.67
N GLU A 39 -10.50 -0.52 -16.68
CA GLU A 39 -11.19 0.72 -17.04
C GLU A 39 -11.83 0.60 -18.43
N SER A 40 -11.04 0.16 -19.43
CA SER A 40 -11.52 -0.06 -20.80
C SER A 40 -12.66 -1.08 -20.86
N LEU A 41 -12.58 -2.16 -20.08
CA LEU A 41 -13.65 -3.15 -19.97
C LEU A 41 -14.92 -2.55 -19.36
N CYS A 42 -14.79 -1.79 -18.26
CA CYS A 42 -15.92 -1.12 -17.61
C CYS A 42 -16.61 -0.14 -18.56
N MET A 43 -15.84 0.68 -19.27
CA MET A 43 -16.37 1.61 -20.26
C MET A 43 -17.10 0.88 -21.41
N LYS A 44 -16.55 -0.22 -21.88
CA LYS A 44 -17.21 -1.06 -22.91
C LYS A 44 -18.54 -1.65 -22.41
N LEU A 45 -18.58 -2.12 -21.15
CA LEU A 45 -19.82 -2.63 -20.56
C LEU A 45 -20.88 -1.52 -20.42
N LEU A 46 -20.50 -0.31 -19.99
CA LEU A 46 -21.40 0.83 -19.90
C LEU A 46 -22.01 1.20 -21.25
N LEU A 47 -21.21 1.22 -22.31
CA LEU A 47 -21.66 1.61 -23.66
C LEU A 47 -22.50 0.54 -24.37
N GLN A 48 -22.15 -0.73 -24.18
CA GLN A 48 -22.76 -1.81 -24.98
C GLN A 48 -23.91 -2.52 -24.27
N GLN A 49 -23.88 -2.61 -22.93
CA GLN A 49 -24.85 -3.43 -22.17
C GLN A 49 -25.97 -2.61 -21.52
N GLN A 50 -25.87 -1.28 -21.52
CA GLN A 50 -26.83 -0.38 -20.82
C GLN A 50 -27.17 -0.89 -19.41
N PRO A 51 -26.18 -1.09 -18.53
CA PRO A 51 -26.37 -1.73 -17.23
C PRO A 51 -27.37 -0.94 -16.37
N VAL A 52 -28.21 -1.67 -15.62
CA VAL A 52 -29.21 -1.10 -14.75
C VAL A 52 -28.77 -1.15 -13.29
N ALA A 53 -29.26 -0.20 -12.53
CA ALA A 53 -29.11 -0.04 -11.07
C ALA A 53 -28.00 -0.87 -10.36
N ARG A 54 -28.15 -2.19 -10.23
CA ARG A 54 -27.20 -3.07 -9.53
C ARG A 54 -25.88 -3.21 -10.29
N ASP A 55 -25.94 -3.44 -11.58
CA ASP A 55 -24.76 -3.64 -12.41
C ASP A 55 -23.98 -2.34 -12.58
N LEU A 56 -24.70 -1.20 -12.70
CA LEU A 56 -24.09 0.12 -12.74
C LEU A 56 -23.32 0.42 -11.44
N ARG A 57 -23.87 0.07 -10.28
CA ARG A 57 -23.17 0.22 -8.99
C ARG A 57 -21.91 -0.65 -8.93
N THR A 58 -21.98 -1.89 -9.39
CA THR A 58 -20.82 -2.80 -9.41
C THR A 58 -19.71 -2.24 -10.29
N ILE A 59 -20.03 -1.74 -11.50
CA ILE A 59 -19.06 -1.14 -12.42
C ILE A 59 -18.45 0.12 -11.81
N SER A 60 -19.27 0.99 -11.22
CA SER A 60 -18.80 2.22 -10.58
C SER A 60 -17.87 1.94 -9.41
N SER A 61 -18.20 0.93 -8.58
CA SER A 61 -17.33 0.51 -7.48
C SER A 61 -16.02 -0.11 -7.98
N ALA A 62 -16.06 -0.90 -9.05
CA ALA A 62 -14.85 -1.46 -9.66
C ALA A 62 -13.93 -0.36 -10.19
N LEU A 63 -14.48 0.65 -10.88
CA LEU A 63 -13.71 1.80 -11.38
C LEU A 63 -13.03 2.55 -10.22
N LYS A 64 -13.72 2.76 -9.11
CA LYS A 64 -13.11 3.40 -7.92
C LYS A 64 -11.99 2.54 -7.34
N MET A 65 -12.26 1.24 -7.19
CA MET A 65 -11.27 0.29 -6.61
C MET A 65 -9.99 0.20 -7.45
N ILE A 66 -10.08 0.13 -8.79
CA ILE A 66 -8.86 0.01 -9.62
C ILE A 66 -8.00 1.27 -9.55
N SER A 67 -8.61 2.46 -9.43
CA SER A 67 -7.88 3.71 -9.21
C SER A 67 -7.17 3.73 -7.85
N ASP A 68 -7.80 3.20 -6.80
CA ASP A 68 -7.17 3.05 -5.50
C ASP A 68 -6.04 1.99 -5.53
N MET A 69 -6.21 0.90 -6.29
CA MET A 69 -5.18 -0.14 -6.48
C MET A 69 -3.96 0.37 -7.24
N GLU A 70 -4.15 1.22 -8.25
CA GLU A 70 -3.05 1.88 -8.97
C GLU A 70 -2.26 2.77 -8.00
N ARG A 71 -2.95 3.59 -7.20
CA ARG A 71 -2.30 4.42 -6.17
C ARG A 71 -1.52 3.59 -5.15
N ILE A 72 -2.00 2.40 -4.77
CA ILE A 72 -1.25 1.46 -3.91
C ILE A 72 0.06 1.03 -4.60
N GLY A 73 0.01 0.72 -5.88
CA GLY A 73 1.19 0.39 -6.69
C GLY A 73 2.23 1.49 -6.69
N ASP A 74 1.81 2.73 -6.96
CA ASP A 74 2.66 3.91 -6.96
C ASP A 74 3.33 4.12 -5.60
N GLN A 75 2.58 4.03 -4.51
CA GLN A 75 3.12 4.22 -3.16
C GLN A 75 4.09 3.12 -2.75
N ALA A 76 3.86 1.88 -3.15
CA ALA A 76 4.80 0.79 -2.93
C ALA A 76 6.10 0.99 -3.74
N ALA A 77 6.01 1.53 -4.95
CA ALA A 77 7.17 1.89 -5.76
C ALA A 77 7.97 3.03 -5.10
N ASP A 78 7.30 4.08 -4.60
CA ASP A 78 7.93 5.17 -3.86
C ASP A 78 8.68 4.65 -2.62
N ILE A 79 8.06 3.74 -1.85
CA ILE A 79 8.73 3.06 -0.72
C ILE A 79 10.00 2.35 -1.21
N ALA A 80 9.89 1.55 -2.28
CA ALA A 80 11.02 0.80 -2.80
C ALA A 80 12.16 1.70 -3.31
N GLU A 81 11.87 2.88 -3.84
CA GLU A 81 12.88 3.86 -4.24
C GLU A 81 13.64 4.45 -3.04
N ILE A 82 12.93 4.85 -1.98
CA ILE A 82 13.53 5.40 -0.77
C ILE A 82 14.42 4.36 -0.08
N THR A 83 14.07 3.07 -0.11
CA THR A 83 14.86 2.01 0.55
C THR A 83 16.29 1.93 0.05
N ARG A 84 16.60 2.42 -1.16
CA ARG A 84 17.94 2.37 -1.73
C ARG A 84 19.00 3.02 -0.83
N ASP A 85 18.64 4.11 -0.18
CA ASP A 85 19.57 4.96 0.53
C ASP A 85 19.62 4.66 2.05
N ILE A 86 18.68 3.86 2.55
CA ILE A 86 18.53 3.59 3.99
C ILE A 86 18.52 2.11 4.39
N ALA A 87 18.53 1.16 3.42
CA ALA A 87 18.38 -0.27 3.70
C ALA A 87 19.46 -0.84 4.65
N ASP A 88 20.68 -0.30 4.62
CA ASP A 88 21.80 -0.72 5.48
C ASP A 88 21.79 -0.07 6.87
N ASN A 89 20.83 0.81 7.16
CA ASN A 89 20.78 1.54 8.42
C ASN A 89 19.96 0.81 9.48
N SER A 90 20.54 0.58 10.65
CA SER A 90 19.92 -0.15 11.76
C SER A 90 18.76 0.58 12.44
N ILE A 91 18.52 1.87 12.15
CA ILE A 91 17.39 2.62 12.73
C ILE A 91 16.05 2.00 12.28
N LYS A 92 15.99 1.43 11.08
CA LYS A 92 14.80 0.73 10.56
C LYS A 92 14.31 -0.41 11.47
N ASP A 93 15.25 -1.08 12.15
CA ASP A 93 14.96 -2.21 13.04
C ASP A 93 14.41 -1.77 14.41
N LEU A 94 14.42 -0.47 14.68
CA LEU A 94 14.00 0.13 15.94
C LEU A 94 12.58 0.71 15.89
N VAL A 95 11.94 0.65 14.74
CA VAL A 95 10.59 1.16 14.49
C VAL A 95 9.69 0.04 13.94
N PRO A 96 8.38 0.01 14.26
CA PRO A 96 7.49 -1.08 13.87
C PRO A 96 7.00 -0.98 12.40
N ILE A 97 7.91 -0.69 11.45
CA ILE A 97 7.56 -0.58 10.03
C ILE A 97 7.13 -1.94 9.46
N GLY A 98 7.75 -3.03 9.91
CA GLY A 98 7.38 -4.38 9.48
C GLY A 98 5.94 -4.74 9.91
N ASP A 99 5.56 -4.42 11.14
CA ASP A 99 4.20 -4.64 11.65
C ASP A 99 3.19 -3.77 10.90
N MET A 100 3.55 -2.52 10.62
CA MET A 100 2.73 -1.58 9.84
C MET A 100 2.50 -2.10 8.41
N ALA A 101 3.56 -2.56 7.73
CA ALA A 101 3.45 -3.14 6.39
C ALA A 101 2.54 -4.38 6.39
N TRP A 102 2.68 -5.26 7.38
CA TRP A 102 1.84 -6.45 7.50
C TRP A 102 0.36 -6.09 7.73
N ALA A 103 0.07 -5.13 8.61
CA ALA A 103 -1.29 -4.65 8.85
C ALA A 103 -1.91 -4.05 7.57
N THR A 104 -1.15 -3.23 6.83
CA THR A 104 -1.56 -2.63 5.56
C THR A 104 -1.86 -3.71 4.51
N ILE A 105 -0.98 -4.72 4.33
CA ILE A 105 -1.20 -5.84 3.40
C ILE A 105 -2.50 -6.55 3.73
N LYS A 106 -2.73 -6.84 5.03
CA LYS A 106 -3.95 -7.51 5.47
C LYS A 106 -5.20 -6.68 5.13
N MET A 107 -5.19 -5.38 5.38
CA MET A 107 -6.31 -4.49 5.04
C MET A 107 -6.60 -4.47 3.54
N VAL A 108 -5.59 -4.38 2.69
CA VAL A 108 -5.74 -4.41 1.23
C VAL A 108 -6.35 -5.74 0.77
N THR A 109 -5.85 -6.87 1.28
CA THR A 109 -6.36 -8.21 0.95
C THR A 109 -7.81 -8.36 1.38
N ASP A 110 -8.12 -8.03 2.63
CA ASP A 110 -9.48 -8.12 3.19
C ASP A 110 -10.46 -7.18 2.47
N SER A 111 -10.02 -5.99 2.02
CA SER A 111 -10.83 -5.06 1.22
C SER A 111 -11.26 -5.67 -0.10
N VAL A 112 -10.32 -6.26 -0.84
CA VAL A 112 -10.61 -6.94 -2.11
C VAL A 112 -11.54 -8.13 -1.89
N ASP A 113 -11.26 -8.94 -0.89
CA ASP A 113 -12.08 -10.10 -0.52
C ASP A 113 -13.51 -9.69 -0.15
N SER A 114 -13.68 -8.62 0.63
CA SER A 114 -14.99 -8.10 1.01
C SER A 114 -15.83 -7.71 -0.22
N PHE A 115 -15.21 -7.06 -1.19
CA PHE A 115 -15.87 -6.68 -2.44
C PHE A 115 -16.26 -7.89 -3.29
N VAL A 116 -15.33 -8.83 -3.49
CA VAL A 116 -15.56 -10.04 -4.32
C VAL A 116 -16.65 -10.91 -3.70
N ARG A 117 -16.60 -11.11 -2.38
CA ARG A 117 -17.56 -11.94 -1.63
C ARG A 117 -18.84 -11.21 -1.28
N LYS A 118 -18.88 -9.88 -1.44
CA LYS A 118 -19.98 -9.00 -0.99
C LYS A 118 -20.23 -9.14 0.52
N ASP A 119 -19.16 -9.24 1.28
CA ASP A 119 -19.17 -9.43 2.72
C ASP A 119 -19.06 -8.08 3.42
N LEU A 120 -20.22 -7.58 3.91
CA LEU A 120 -20.30 -6.32 4.64
C LEU A 120 -19.60 -6.38 6.00
N GLY A 121 -19.65 -7.55 6.68
CA GLY A 121 -18.98 -7.71 7.97
C GLY A 121 -17.46 -7.60 7.82
N LEU A 122 -16.89 -8.20 6.77
CA LEU A 122 -15.47 -8.07 6.46
C LEU A 122 -15.11 -6.62 6.10
N ALA A 123 -15.96 -5.92 5.32
CA ALA A 123 -15.73 -4.52 5.00
C ALA A 123 -15.72 -3.61 6.25
N GLU A 124 -16.65 -3.83 7.19
CA GLU A 124 -16.68 -3.12 8.47
C GLU A 124 -15.46 -3.42 9.34
N ALA A 125 -14.98 -4.67 9.33
CA ALA A 125 -13.76 -5.06 10.02
C ALA A 125 -12.52 -4.36 9.46
N VAL A 126 -12.42 -4.22 8.14
CA VAL A 126 -11.32 -3.46 7.48
C VAL A 126 -11.34 -2.00 7.91
N ILE A 127 -12.51 -1.34 7.87
CA ILE A 127 -12.67 0.05 8.32
C ILE A 127 -12.19 0.21 9.77
N SER A 128 -12.52 -0.74 10.64
CA SER A 128 -12.09 -0.72 12.04
C SER A 128 -10.60 -1.03 12.23
N SER A 129 -9.96 -1.67 11.25
CA SER A 129 -8.52 -1.99 11.29
C SER A 129 -7.64 -0.80 10.93
N ASP A 130 -8.20 0.26 10.37
CA ASP A 130 -7.51 1.51 10.04
C ASP A 130 -6.83 2.12 11.28
N ASP A 131 -7.52 2.13 12.41
CA ASP A 131 -6.99 2.60 13.70
C ASP A 131 -5.67 1.90 14.09
N VAL A 132 -5.46 0.64 13.69
CA VAL A 132 -4.22 -0.11 13.99
C VAL A 132 -3.03 0.46 13.20
N VAL A 133 -3.25 0.79 11.93
CA VAL A 133 -2.20 1.38 11.08
C VAL A 133 -1.89 2.80 11.52
N ASP A 134 -2.90 3.57 11.89
CA ASP A 134 -2.76 4.91 12.45
C ASP A 134 -1.95 4.91 13.76
N ASP A 135 -2.25 4.00 14.67
CA ASP A 135 -1.52 3.84 15.93
C ASP A 135 -0.06 3.45 15.70
N LEU A 136 0.21 2.55 14.75
CA LEU A 136 1.58 2.17 14.37
C LEU A 136 2.33 3.35 13.74
N PHE A 137 1.68 4.13 12.89
CA PHE A 137 2.26 5.35 12.33
C PHE A 137 2.67 6.34 13.43
N LEU A 138 1.81 6.56 14.43
CA LEU A 138 2.14 7.43 15.56
C LEU A 138 3.33 6.90 16.35
N GLN A 139 3.43 5.60 16.60
CA GLN A 139 4.57 4.97 17.28
C GLN A 139 5.88 5.17 16.49
N VAL A 140 5.86 4.92 15.17
CA VAL A 140 7.01 5.19 14.29
C VAL A 140 7.44 6.65 14.41
N ARG A 141 6.50 7.58 14.26
CA ARG A 141 6.77 9.02 14.31
C ARG A 141 7.39 9.45 15.65
N GLU A 142 6.85 9.00 16.77
CA GLU A 142 7.37 9.33 18.11
C GLU A 142 8.78 8.80 18.32
N GLU A 143 9.05 7.56 17.91
CA GLU A 143 10.37 6.96 18.03
C GLU A 143 11.40 7.70 17.15
N LEU A 144 11.04 8.06 15.91
CA LEU A 144 11.94 8.78 15.01
C LEU A 144 12.26 10.18 15.55
N ILE A 145 11.29 10.90 16.12
CA ILE A 145 11.53 12.19 16.78
C ILE A 145 12.52 12.01 17.94
N ARG A 146 12.34 10.98 18.75
CA ARG A 146 13.24 10.66 19.86
C ARG A 146 14.67 10.38 19.36
N ARG A 147 14.81 9.62 18.27
CA ARG A 147 16.09 9.28 17.64
C ARG A 147 16.84 10.50 17.13
N ILE A 148 16.15 11.41 16.45
CA ILE A 148 16.73 12.69 16.02
C ILE A 148 17.26 13.47 17.25
N GLY A 149 16.50 13.49 18.34
CA GLY A 149 16.92 14.14 19.59
C GLY A 149 18.14 13.48 20.27
N MET A 150 18.41 12.22 19.98
CA MET A 150 19.59 11.48 20.46
C MET A 150 20.82 11.62 19.55
N GLY A 151 20.69 12.27 18.40
CA GLY A 151 21.78 12.54 17.46
C GLY A 151 21.88 11.54 16.30
N ASP A 152 20.86 10.68 16.10
CA ASP A 152 20.79 9.82 14.93
C ASP A 152 20.59 10.64 13.65
N SER A 153 20.86 10.04 12.47
CA SER A 153 20.74 10.72 11.19
C SER A 153 19.31 11.21 10.95
N GLY A 154 19.13 12.53 10.89
CA GLY A 154 17.84 13.14 10.58
C GLY A 154 17.33 12.79 9.18
N GLU A 155 18.22 12.60 8.20
CA GLU A 155 17.89 12.18 6.84
C GLU A 155 17.24 10.80 6.84
N VAL A 156 17.89 9.81 7.44
CA VAL A 156 17.35 8.44 7.57
C VAL A 156 16.02 8.44 8.34
N CYS A 157 15.90 9.23 9.40
CA CYS A 157 14.65 9.32 10.17
C CYS A 157 13.50 9.92 9.32
N ILE A 158 13.80 10.91 8.47
CA ILE A 158 12.80 11.50 7.57
C ILE A 158 12.38 10.48 6.50
N ASP A 159 13.32 9.77 5.90
CA ASP A 159 13.02 8.73 4.90
C ASP A 159 12.16 7.61 5.49
N LEU A 160 12.48 7.14 6.69
CA LEU A 160 11.66 6.15 7.40
C LEU A 160 10.26 6.70 7.74
N LEU A 161 10.14 7.98 8.09
CA LEU A 161 8.84 8.62 8.31
C LEU A 161 8.03 8.71 7.02
N MET A 162 8.68 8.98 5.88
CA MET A 162 8.02 8.99 4.57
C MET A 162 7.52 7.60 4.20
N ILE A 163 8.32 6.54 4.41
CA ILE A 163 7.88 5.15 4.21
C ILE A 163 6.66 4.83 5.08
N ALA A 164 6.69 5.17 6.37
CA ALA A 164 5.55 4.97 7.25
C ALA A 164 4.31 5.75 6.76
N LYS A 165 4.50 6.98 6.25
CA LYS A 165 3.39 7.77 5.70
C LYS A 165 2.80 7.18 4.42
N TYR A 166 3.62 6.57 3.57
CA TYR A 166 3.12 5.85 2.40
C TYR A 166 2.33 4.59 2.82
N LEU A 167 2.80 3.82 3.81
CA LEU A 167 2.07 2.66 4.34
C LEU A 167 0.72 3.04 4.96
N GLU A 168 0.64 4.17 5.69
CA GLU A 168 -0.62 4.67 6.26
C GLU A 168 -1.58 5.14 5.18
N ARG A 169 -1.07 5.64 4.06
CA ARG A 169 -1.89 6.16 2.98
C ARG A 169 -2.39 5.08 2.00
N ILE A 170 -1.76 3.92 1.95
CA ILE A 170 -2.20 2.74 1.20
C ILE A 170 -3.55 2.25 1.72
#